data_43098498edf0273adc6b2beb62fdb57d
#
_entry.id   43098498edf0273adc6b2beb62fdb57d
#
_cell.length_a   1.000
_cell.length_b   1.000
_cell.length_c   1.000
_cell.angle_alpha   90.00
_cell.angle_beta   90.00
_cell.angle_gamma   90.00
#
_symmetry.space_group_name_H-M   'P 1'
#
loop_
_entity.id
_entity.type
_entity.pdbx_description
1 polymer ?
#
loop_
_entity_poly.entity_id
_entity_poly.type
_entity_poly.pdbx_seq_one_letter_code
_entity_poly.pdbx_strand_id
1 'polypeptide(L)'
;MKLVFDIETSPIGAYDIGLNSVDVIHCIVAQDVDSGEVFKFEPWELEAGLELLSKASTLIGHNIIGFDIPILTKLTSFKVKGKTIIDTLVASRLFNPSREGGHSLSAWGYRLGFPKIDIEEPEEYFKQYSQEMLDYCVRDVELNTLVFKTLQEEGKGFSKESFELEQQVALPLMQQEWNGF
;
A
#
# COMPACT_ATOMS: atom_id res chain seq x y z
N MET A 1 14.87 9.09 -3.89
CA MET A 1 13.81 8.43 -4.64
C MET A 1 12.64 8.21 -3.70
N LYS A 2 11.44 8.58 -4.12
CA LYS A 2 10.17 8.38 -3.41
C LYS A 2 9.31 7.45 -4.26
N LEU A 3 8.94 6.31 -3.71
CA LEU A 3 8.17 5.31 -4.44
C LEU A 3 6.76 5.18 -3.84
N VAL A 4 5.75 5.26 -4.67
CA VAL A 4 4.43 4.68 -4.40
C VAL A 4 4.52 3.22 -4.79
N PHE A 5 4.12 2.30 -3.91
CA PHE A 5 4.19 0.87 -4.20
C PHE A 5 3.00 0.11 -3.64
N ASP A 6 2.79 -1.06 -4.17
CA ASP A 6 1.78 -2.03 -3.76
C ASP A 6 2.30 -3.45 -4.03
N ILE A 7 1.77 -4.44 -3.32
CA ILE A 7 2.07 -5.86 -3.54
C ILE A 7 0.78 -6.67 -3.65
N GLU A 8 0.80 -7.72 -4.49
CA GLU A 8 -0.25 -8.71 -4.48
C GLU A 8 0.26 -10.01 -3.85
N THR A 9 -0.62 -10.66 -3.10
CA THR A 9 -0.26 -11.81 -2.27
C THR A 9 -1.27 -12.94 -2.39
N SER A 10 -0.93 -14.12 -1.84
CA SER A 10 -1.92 -15.16 -1.57
C SER A 10 -3.05 -14.62 -0.67
N PRO A 11 -4.28 -15.17 -0.77
CA PRO A 11 -5.45 -14.67 -0.04
C PRO A 11 -5.25 -14.69 1.48
N ILE A 12 -5.85 -13.70 2.16
CA ILE A 12 -5.94 -13.72 3.62
C ILE A 12 -7.05 -14.70 4.02
N GLY A 13 -6.75 -15.62 4.92
CA GLY A 13 -7.75 -16.52 5.47
C GLY A 13 -8.87 -15.76 6.22
N ALA A 14 -10.11 -16.20 6.09
CA ALA A 14 -11.30 -15.50 6.61
C ALA A 14 -11.26 -15.16 8.13
N TYR A 15 -10.43 -15.85 8.90
CA TYR A 15 -10.26 -15.66 10.36
C TYR A 15 -8.83 -15.27 10.73
N ASP A 16 -8.00 -14.88 9.76
CA ASP A 16 -6.60 -14.53 9.99
C ASP A 16 -6.45 -13.04 10.33
N ILE A 17 -6.42 -12.74 11.61
CA ILE A 17 -6.28 -11.37 12.11
C ILE A 17 -4.84 -10.85 11.94
N GLY A 18 -3.85 -11.75 11.90
CA GLY A 18 -2.42 -11.38 11.94
C GLY A 18 -1.66 -11.62 10.63
N LEU A 19 -2.34 -11.75 9.50
CA LEU A 19 -1.74 -12.04 8.19
C LEU A 19 -0.91 -13.34 8.16
N ASN A 20 -1.23 -14.30 9.06
CA ASN A 20 -0.46 -15.54 9.22
C ASN A 20 -0.65 -16.49 8.03
N SER A 21 -1.82 -16.45 7.40
CA SER A 21 -2.16 -17.27 6.23
C SER A 21 -1.48 -16.81 4.94
N VAL A 22 -1.03 -15.54 4.88
CA VAL A 22 -0.33 -15.03 3.72
C VAL A 22 1.07 -15.60 3.69
N ASP A 23 1.39 -16.35 2.65
CA ASP A 23 2.65 -17.09 2.50
C ASP A 23 3.39 -16.83 1.18
N VAL A 24 2.73 -16.17 0.22
CA VAL A 24 3.28 -15.85 -1.10
C VAL A 24 3.09 -14.39 -1.44
N ILE A 25 4.12 -13.76 -2.00
CA ILE A 25 4.04 -12.48 -2.70
C ILE A 25 4.06 -12.80 -4.20
N HIS A 26 3.01 -12.40 -4.90
CA HIS A 26 2.84 -12.67 -6.32
C HIS A 26 3.53 -11.64 -7.21
N CYS A 27 3.47 -10.37 -6.84
CA CYS A 27 4.17 -9.30 -7.56
C CYS A 27 4.41 -8.08 -6.67
N ILE A 28 5.31 -7.23 -7.14
CA ILE A 28 5.57 -5.89 -6.58
C ILE A 28 5.45 -4.90 -7.72
N VAL A 29 4.71 -3.83 -7.54
CA VAL A 29 4.70 -2.70 -8.45
C VAL A 29 5.10 -1.44 -7.69
N ALA A 30 5.91 -0.61 -8.31
CA ALA A 30 6.33 0.66 -7.74
C ALA A 30 6.33 1.77 -8.80
N GLN A 31 5.96 2.98 -8.41
CA GLN A 31 6.06 4.17 -9.26
C GLN A 31 6.89 5.24 -8.59
N ASP A 32 7.89 5.75 -9.29
CA ASP A 32 8.64 6.91 -8.81
C ASP A 32 7.78 8.17 -8.92
N VAL A 33 7.64 8.87 -7.80
CA VAL A 33 6.76 10.06 -7.69
C VAL A 33 7.26 11.21 -8.57
N ASP A 34 8.57 11.34 -8.71
CA ASP A 34 9.20 12.48 -9.37
C ASP A 34 9.29 12.26 -10.90
N SER A 35 9.69 11.07 -11.36
CA SER A 35 9.78 10.73 -12.79
C SER A 35 8.48 10.21 -13.39
N GLY A 36 7.62 9.59 -12.58
CA GLY A 36 6.43 8.87 -13.03
C GLY A 36 6.73 7.49 -13.61
N GLU A 37 7.98 7.04 -13.61
CA GLU A 37 8.37 5.72 -14.10
C GLU A 37 7.74 4.62 -13.24
N VAL A 38 7.16 3.61 -13.92
CA VAL A 38 6.52 2.45 -13.28
C VAL A 38 7.42 1.23 -13.43
N PHE A 39 7.71 0.60 -12.32
CA PHE A 39 8.50 -0.62 -12.20
C PHE A 39 7.57 -1.77 -11.82
N LYS A 40 7.69 -2.89 -12.54
CA LYS A 40 6.87 -4.08 -12.35
C LYS A 40 7.79 -5.26 -12.09
N PHE A 41 7.47 -6.05 -11.07
CA PHE A 41 8.26 -7.22 -10.68
C PHE A 41 7.32 -8.41 -10.53
N GLU A 42 7.49 -9.37 -11.40
CA GLU A 42 6.78 -10.65 -11.40
C GLU A 42 7.36 -11.60 -10.33
N PRO A 43 6.75 -12.76 -10.04
CA PRO A 43 7.20 -13.64 -8.95
C PRO A 43 8.68 -14.04 -9.01
N TRP A 44 9.24 -14.14 -10.20
CA TRP A 44 10.67 -14.49 -10.41
C TRP A 44 11.61 -13.28 -10.38
N GLU A 45 11.08 -12.05 -10.19
CA GLU A 45 11.81 -10.79 -10.13
C GLU A 45 11.68 -10.10 -8.76
N LEU A 46 11.09 -10.77 -7.77
CA LEU A 46 10.82 -10.16 -6.45
C LEU A 46 12.07 -9.61 -5.77
N GLU A 47 13.22 -10.26 -5.93
CA GLU A 47 14.48 -9.76 -5.36
C GLU A 47 14.87 -8.39 -5.94
N ALA A 48 14.68 -8.19 -7.24
CA ALA A 48 14.94 -6.90 -7.89
C ALA A 48 13.95 -5.81 -7.38
N GLY A 49 12.67 -6.19 -7.17
CA GLY A 49 11.68 -5.33 -6.56
C GLY A 49 12.05 -4.92 -5.14
N LEU A 50 12.47 -5.87 -4.31
CA LEU A 50 12.94 -5.61 -2.95
C LEU A 50 14.20 -4.72 -2.93
N GLU A 51 15.11 -4.92 -3.87
CA GLU A 51 16.29 -4.06 -4.02
C GLU A 51 15.90 -2.63 -4.37
N LEU A 52 14.94 -2.44 -5.31
CA LEU A 52 14.42 -1.12 -5.65
C LEU A 52 13.79 -0.43 -4.43
N LEU A 53 12.87 -1.13 -3.72
CA LEU A 53 12.25 -0.61 -2.51
C LEU A 53 13.29 -0.29 -1.43
N SER A 54 14.36 -1.09 -1.34
CA SER A 54 15.45 -0.86 -0.38
C SER A 54 16.26 0.40 -0.67
N LYS A 55 16.38 0.83 -1.93
CA LYS A 55 17.05 2.06 -2.34
C LYS A 55 16.21 3.32 -2.12
N ALA A 56 14.90 3.19 -1.97
CA ALA A 56 14.01 4.33 -1.74
C ALA A 56 14.25 4.95 -0.35
N SER A 57 14.24 6.27 -0.27
CA SER A 57 14.25 7.02 0.99
C SER A 57 12.85 7.16 1.59
N THR A 58 11.83 7.13 0.74
CA THR A 58 10.42 7.25 1.13
C THR A 58 9.61 6.18 0.41
N LEU A 59 8.81 5.46 1.17
CA LEU A 59 7.84 4.49 0.68
C LEU A 59 6.43 5.00 0.98
N ILE A 60 5.59 4.96 -0.02
CA ILE A 60 4.23 5.46 0.01
C ILE A 60 3.30 4.34 -0.46
N GLY A 61 2.18 4.14 0.23
CA GLY A 61 1.19 3.16 -0.19
C GLY A 61 -0.13 3.35 0.56
N HIS A 62 -1.14 2.60 0.20
CA HIS A 62 -2.46 2.67 0.81
C HIS A 62 -2.66 1.50 1.77
N ASN A 63 -2.71 1.77 3.07
CA ASN A 63 -2.71 0.76 4.13
C ASN A 63 -1.42 -0.07 4.19
N ILE A 64 -0.30 0.47 3.73
CA ILE A 64 0.97 -0.26 3.71
C ILE A 64 1.51 -0.58 5.10
N ILE A 65 1.16 0.24 6.12
CA ILE A 65 1.52 -0.03 7.52
C ILE A 65 0.76 -1.26 8.02
N GLY A 66 -0.50 -1.43 7.58
CA GLY A 66 -1.37 -2.52 7.98
C GLY A 66 -1.18 -3.81 7.17
N PHE A 67 -0.58 -3.76 6.00
CA PHE A 67 -0.52 -4.92 5.12
C PHE A 67 0.85 -5.13 4.46
N ASP A 68 1.23 -4.31 3.50
CA ASP A 68 2.39 -4.56 2.62
C ASP A 68 3.71 -4.67 3.40
N ILE A 69 3.99 -3.72 4.26
CA ILE A 69 5.23 -3.70 5.06
C ILE A 69 5.33 -4.91 5.98
N PRO A 70 4.31 -5.28 6.76
CA PRO A 70 4.29 -6.51 7.54
C PRO A 70 4.55 -7.77 6.70
N ILE A 71 3.91 -7.92 5.55
CA ILE A 71 4.10 -9.07 4.67
C ILE A 71 5.52 -9.10 4.11
N LEU A 72 6.02 -8.00 3.56
CA LEU A 72 7.40 -7.91 3.08
C LEU A 72 8.41 -8.26 4.18
N THR A 73 8.20 -7.76 5.40
CA THR A 73 9.08 -8.02 6.54
C THR A 73 9.01 -9.47 7.01
N LYS A 74 7.81 -10.09 6.96
CA LYS A 74 7.56 -11.48 7.36
C LYS A 74 8.16 -12.47 6.37
N LEU A 75 7.93 -12.27 5.07
CA LEU A 75 8.24 -13.25 4.04
C LEU A 75 9.61 -13.04 3.39
N THR A 76 10.27 -11.90 3.63
CA THR A 76 11.52 -11.55 2.96
C THR A 76 12.55 -10.97 3.93
N SER A 77 13.73 -10.62 3.41
CA SER A 77 14.77 -9.91 4.18
C SER A 77 14.58 -8.40 4.23
N PHE A 78 13.45 -7.89 3.70
CA PHE A 78 13.19 -6.46 3.60
C PHE A 78 13.17 -5.75 4.97
N LYS A 79 13.74 -4.55 5.03
CA LYS A 79 13.81 -3.73 6.24
C LYS A 79 13.37 -2.30 5.95
N VAL A 80 12.50 -1.77 6.79
CA VAL A 80 12.03 -0.38 6.71
C VAL A 80 12.90 0.62 7.47
N LYS A 81 13.90 0.13 8.20
CA LYS A 81 14.74 0.99 9.05
C LYS A 81 15.42 2.10 8.22
N GLY A 82 15.26 3.34 8.68
CA GLY A 82 15.86 4.52 8.04
C GLY A 82 15.05 5.08 6.87
N LYS A 83 13.84 4.57 6.62
CA LYS A 83 12.93 5.04 5.57
C LYS A 83 11.80 5.89 6.17
N THR A 84 11.36 6.88 5.40
CA THR A 84 10.09 7.55 5.67
C THR A 84 8.96 6.70 5.09
N ILE A 85 7.97 6.38 5.92
CA ILE A 85 6.77 5.65 5.51
C ILE A 85 5.60 6.63 5.48
N ILE A 86 4.87 6.64 4.39
CA ILE A 86 3.65 7.46 4.21
C ILE A 86 2.51 6.53 3.81
N ASP A 87 1.59 6.34 4.74
CA ASP A 87 0.36 5.59 4.50
C ASP A 87 -0.75 6.56 4.08
N THR A 88 -1.23 6.43 2.85
CA THR A 88 -2.26 7.33 2.30
C THR A 88 -3.63 7.11 2.92
N LEU A 89 -3.92 5.91 3.50
CA LEU A 89 -5.14 5.67 4.27
C LEU A 89 -5.12 6.49 5.57
N VAL A 90 -3.99 6.48 6.28
CA VAL A 90 -3.79 7.28 7.51
C VAL A 90 -3.91 8.77 7.18
N ALA A 91 -3.22 9.24 6.15
CA ALA A 91 -3.29 10.63 5.69
C ALA A 91 -4.72 11.05 5.32
N SER A 92 -5.44 10.19 4.59
CA SER A 92 -6.83 10.43 4.18
C SER A 92 -7.77 10.59 5.38
N ARG A 93 -7.59 9.79 6.42
CA ARG A 93 -8.36 9.87 7.67
C ARG A 93 -8.02 11.13 8.46
N LEU A 94 -6.74 11.49 8.54
CA LEU A 94 -6.28 12.67 9.26
C LEU A 94 -6.83 13.96 8.63
N PHE A 95 -6.71 14.12 7.31
CA PHE A 95 -7.05 15.37 6.64
C PHE A 95 -8.56 15.59 6.51
N ASN A 96 -9.34 14.53 6.41
CA ASN A 96 -10.80 14.63 6.37
C ASN A 96 -11.46 13.37 6.98
N PRO A 97 -11.63 13.30 8.32
CA PRO A 97 -12.20 12.13 8.99
C PRO A 97 -13.62 11.75 8.52
N SER A 98 -14.38 12.73 8.05
CA SER A 98 -15.77 12.57 7.60
C SER A 98 -15.89 12.48 6.07
N ARG A 99 -14.85 11.99 5.40
CA ARG A 99 -14.80 11.90 3.94
C ARG A 99 -15.96 11.09 3.38
N GLU A 100 -16.79 11.71 2.57
CA GLU A 100 -17.93 11.07 1.91
C GLU A 100 -17.46 9.88 1.06
N GLY A 101 -18.15 8.74 1.15
CA GLY A 101 -17.78 7.50 0.48
C GLY A 101 -16.62 6.74 1.13
N GLY A 102 -16.00 7.29 2.20
CA GLY A 102 -14.94 6.62 2.96
C GLY A 102 -13.54 6.84 2.41
N HIS A 103 -12.59 6.03 2.92
CA HIS A 103 -11.15 6.21 2.73
C HIS A 103 -10.49 5.10 1.92
N SER A 104 -11.23 4.04 1.53
CA SER A 104 -10.66 2.93 0.76
C SER A 104 -10.09 3.41 -0.59
N LEU A 105 -9.14 2.67 -1.14
CA LEU A 105 -8.57 2.99 -2.44
C LEU A 105 -9.66 2.98 -3.54
N SER A 106 -10.63 2.06 -3.44
CA SER A 106 -11.81 2.03 -4.33
C SER A 106 -12.62 3.31 -4.24
N ALA A 107 -12.93 3.81 -3.02
CA ALA A 107 -13.65 5.07 -2.83
C ALA A 107 -12.89 6.27 -3.43
N TRP A 108 -11.57 6.27 -3.30
CA TRP A 108 -10.71 7.26 -3.94
C TRP A 108 -10.76 7.15 -5.46
N GLY A 109 -10.78 5.93 -6.01
CA GLY A 109 -10.91 5.70 -7.45
C GLY A 109 -12.17 6.34 -8.04
N TYR A 110 -13.33 6.12 -7.41
CA TYR A 110 -14.58 6.78 -7.82
C TYR A 110 -14.50 8.31 -7.73
N ARG A 111 -13.94 8.83 -6.64
CA ARG A 111 -13.79 10.28 -6.41
C ARG A 111 -12.89 10.95 -7.44
N LEU A 112 -11.83 10.29 -7.85
CA LEU A 112 -10.85 10.83 -8.80
C LEU A 112 -11.19 10.50 -10.26
N GLY A 113 -12.29 9.77 -10.52
CA GLY A 113 -12.63 9.32 -11.88
C GLY A 113 -11.64 8.31 -12.47
N PHE A 114 -10.94 7.58 -11.59
CA PHE A 114 -9.94 6.57 -11.94
C PHE A 114 -10.21 5.29 -11.14
N PRO A 115 -11.30 4.56 -11.42
CA PRO A 115 -11.72 3.41 -10.64
C PRO A 115 -10.70 2.28 -10.71
N LYS A 116 -10.68 1.47 -9.64
CA LYS A 116 -9.98 0.18 -9.62
C LYS A 116 -10.55 -0.76 -10.68
N ILE A 117 -9.76 -1.77 -11.04
CA ILE A 117 -10.27 -2.91 -11.81
C ILE A 117 -11.17 -3.73 -10.88
N ASP A 118 -12.38 -4.04 -11.32
CA ASP A 118 -13.27 -4.93 -10.58
C ASP A 118 -12.80 -6.39 -10.76
N ILE A 119 -12.75 -7.14 -9.66
CA ILE A 119 -12.38 -8.54 -9.64
C ILE A 119 -13.59 -9.37 -9.25
N GLU A 120 -13.97 -10.29 -10.11
CA GLU A 120 -14.90 -11.36 -9.80
C GLU A 120 -14.14 -12.48 -9.06
N GLU A 121 -14.76 -13.08 -8.04
CA GLU A 121 -14.21 -14.18 -7.25
C GLU A 121 -12.79 -13.91 -6.69
N PRO A 122 -12.61 -12.92 -5.81
CA PRO A 122 -11.27 -12.53 -5.32
C PRO A 122 -10.48 -13.67 -4.67
N GLU A 123 -11.16 -14.59 -3.98
CA GLU A 123 -10.52 -15.74 -3.34
C GLU A 123 -9.82 -16.67 -4.35
N GLU A 124 -10.38 -16.86 -5.53
CA GLU A 124 -9.74 -17.63 -6.60
C GLU A 124 -8.67 -16.82 -7.32
N TYR A 125 -8.97 -15.54 -7.59
CA TYR A 125 -8.09 -14.64 -8.31
C TYR A 125 -6.70 -14.50 -7.66
N PHE A 126 -6.64 -14.40 -6.34
CA PHE A 126 -5.38 -14.22 -5.59
C PHE A 126 -4.67 -15.53 -5.21
N LYS A 127 -5.14 -16.70 -5.64
CA LYS A 127 -4.45 -17.98 -5.35
C LYS A 127 -3.15 -18.15 -6.11
N GLN A 128 -3.08 -17.67 -7.33
CA GLN A 128 -1.93 -17.83 -8.21
C GLN A 128 -1.67 -16.54 -8.99
N TYR A 129 -0.41 -16.25 -9.24
CA TYR A 129 -0.03 -15.13 -10.09
C TYR A 129 -0.65 -15.25 -11.50
N SER A 130 -1.11 -14.11 -12.00
CA SER A 130 -1.52 -13.92 -13.39
C SER A 130 -1.09 -12.54 -13.91
N GLN A 131 -1.06 -12.37 -15.23
CA GLN A 131 -0.78 -11.05 -15.84
C GLN A 131 -1.85 -10.03 -15.47
N GLU A 132 -3.10 -10.46 -15.38
CA GLU A 132 -4.23 -9.62 -14.97
C GLU A 132 -4.03 -9.10 -13.53
N MET A 133 -3.46 -9.93 -12.64
CA MET A 133 -3.11 -9.51 -11.28
C MET A 133 -2.01 -8.44 -11.28
N LEU A 134 -1.00 -8.58 -12.13
CA LEU A 134 0.03 -7.56 -12.27
C LEU A 134 -0.57 -6.24 -12.79
N ASP A 135 -1.46 -6.31 -13.77
CA ASP A 135 -2.15 -5.13 -14.32
C ASP A 135 -3.07 -4.48 -13.29
N TYR A 136 -3.71 -5.28 -12.43
CA TYR A 136 -4.48 -4.81 -11.28
C TYR A 136 -3.59 -4.04 -10.29
N CYS A 137 -2.45 -4.62 -9.89
CA CYS A 137 -1.48 -3.98 -9.01
C CYS A 137 -0.94 -2.66 -9.62
N VAL A 138 -0.67 -2.63 -10.93
CA VAL A 138 -0.29 -1.39 -11.64
C VAL A 138 -1.37 -0.32 -11.50
N ARG A 139 -2.64 -0.69 -11.72
CA ARG A 139 -3.77 0.24 -11.58
C ARG A 139 -3.87 0.80 -10.16
N ASP A 140 -3.65 -0.02 -9.15
CA ASP A 140 -3.69 0.41 -7.75
C ASP A 140 -2.54 1.38 -7.41
N VAL A 141 -1.34 1.14 -7.90
CA VAL A 141 -0.20 2.06 -7.74
C VAL A 141 -0.43 3.39 -8.46
N GLU A 142 -0.93 3.37 -9.69
CA GLU A 142 -1.27 4.59 -10.43
C GLU A 142 -2.36 5.39 -9.71
N LEU A 143 -3.43 4.73 -9.28
CA LEU A 143 -4.49 5.36 -8.50
C LEU A 143 -3.94 5.95 -7.21
N ASN A 144 -3.15 5.18 -6.45
CA ASN A 144 -2.59 5.66 -5.19
C ASN A 144 -1.61 6.82 -5.38
N THR A 145 -0.93 6.90 -6.52
CA THR A 145 -0.12 8.07 -6.89
C THR A 145 -0.98 9.33 -7.05
N LEU A 146 -2.17 9.21 -7.66
CA LEU A 146 -3.13 10.31 -7.74
C LEU A 146 -3.67 10.69 -6.36
N VAL A 147 -4.00 9.69 -5.53
CA VAL A 147 -4.42 9.91 -4.13
C VAL A 147 -3.34 10.64 -3.35
N PHE A 148 -2.10 10.21 -3.42
CA PHE A 148 -0.99 10.85 -2.73
C PHE A 148 -0.83 12.31 -3.15
N LYS A 149 -0.87 12.62 -4.45
CA LYS A 149 -0.80 14.01 -4.96
C LYS A 149 -1.96 14.85 -4.45
N THR A 150 -3.17 14.30 -4.42
CA THR A 150 -4.36 14.99 -3.89
C THR A 150 -4.22 15.26 -2.39
N LEU A 151 -3.77 14.27 -1.63
CA LEU A 151 -3.55 14.41 -0.19
C LEU A 151 -2.43 15.41 0.14
N GLN A 152 -1.41 15.55 -0.70
CA GLN A 152 -0.39 16.61 -0.54
C GLN A 152 -1.00 18.00 -0.63
N GLU A 153 -1.99 18.22 -1.51
CA GLU A 153 -2.72 19.49 -1.59
C GLU A 153 -3.64 19.71 -0.40
N GLU A 154 -4.42 18.70 -0.01
CA GLU A 154 -5.31 18.75 1.16
C GLU A 154 -4.53 18.95 2.47
N GLY A 155 -3.34 18.39 2.56
CA GLY A 155 -2.46 18.47 3.73
C GLY A 155 -1.79 19.84 3.93
N LYS A 156 -1.92 20.77 2.97
CA LYS A 156 -1.43 22.13 3.11
C LYS A 156 -2.17 22.84 4.25
N GLY A 157 -1.51 23.06 5.35
CA GLY A 157 -2.09 23.66 6.57
C GLY A 157 -2.10 22.72 7.77
N PHE A 158 -1.86 21.43 7.58
CA PHE A 158 -1.56 20.53 8.69
C PHE A 158 -0.09 20.64 9.11
N SER A 159 0.17 20.55 10.41
CA SER A 159 1.55 20.54 10.88
C SER A 159 2.25 19.25 10.47
N LYS A 160 3.53 19.36 10.18
CA LYS A 160 4.37 18.20 9.88
C LYS A 160 4.42 17.23 11.04
N GLU A 161 4.51 17.75 12.26
CA GLU A 161 4.57 16.98 13.50
C GLU A 161 3.28 16.16 13.71
N SER A 162 2.10 16.76 13.45
CA SER A 162 0.82 16.05 13.54
C SER A 162 0.74 14.92 12.51
N PHE A 163 1.17 15.17 11.28
CA PHE A 163 1.21 14.16 10.23
C PHE A 163 2.14 13.00 10.58
N GLU A 164 3.37 13.31 11.03
CA GLU A 164 4.35 12.29 11.42
C GLU A 164 3.88 11.48 12.63
N LEU A 165 3.21 12.12 13.60
CA LEU A 165 2.64 11.44 14.75
C LEU A 165 1.57 10.42 14.35
N GLU A 166 0.63 10.80 13.47
CA GLU A 166 -0.43 9.88 13.00
C GLU A 166 0.16 8.69 12.26
N GLN A 167 1.17 8.89 11.41
CA GLN A 167 1.86 7.80 10.73
C GLN A 167 2.55 6.86 11.73
N GLN A 168 3.15 7.40 12.79
CA GLN A 168 3.83 6.59 13.83
C GLN A 168 2.84 5.83 14.71
N VAL A 169 1.70 6.41 15.04
CA VAL A 169 0.66 5.78 15.89
C VAL A 169 -0.07 4.66 15.15
N ALA A 170 -0.14 4.71 13.82
CA ALA A 170 -0.81 3.68 13.03
C ALA A 170 -0.24 2.26 13.27
N LEU A 171 1.08 2.14 13.42
CA LEU A 171 1.72 0.84 13.65
C LEU A 171 1.33 0.18 15.00
N PRO A 172 1.45 0.86 16.17
CA PRO A 172 0.99 0.26 17.42
C PRO A 172 -0.51 0.00 17.46
N LEU A 173 -1.34 0.80 16.80
CA LEU A 173 -2.78 0.54 16.69
C LEU A 173 -3.06 -0.74 15.91
N MET A 174 -2.42 -0.92 14.78
CA MET A 174 -2.51 -2.15 14.00
C MET A 174 -2.04 -3.37 14.81
N GLN A 175 -0.95 -3.26 15.57
CA GLN A 175 -0.47 -4.34 16.43
C GLN A 175 -1.48 -4.69 17.54
N GLN A 176 -2.20 -3.70 18.07
CA GLN A 176 -3.29 -3.93 19.02
C GLN A 176 -4.44 -4.70 18.37
N GLU A 177 -4.87 -4.31 17.17
CA GLU A 177 -5.90 -5.03 16.40
C GLU A 177 -5.51 -6.50 16.18
N TRP A 178 -4.26 -6.77 15.81
CA TRP A 178 -3.76 -8.13 15.63
C TRP A 178 -3.72 -8.95 16.93
N ASN A 179 -3.55 -8.30 18.08
CA ASN A 179 -3.57 -8.93 19.39
C ASN A 179 -4.99 -9.13 19.95
N GLY A 180 -6.02 -8.71 19.24
CA GLY A 180 -7.41 -8.94 19.59
C GLY A 180 -8.03 -7.88 20.50
N PHE A 181 -7.68 -6.63 20.32
CA PHE A 181 -8.32 -5.47 20.98
C PHE A 181 -9.28 -4.77 20.04
#